data_73ac16c17e3fb8e94d63e06edd4b8b4d
#
_entry.id   73ac16c17e3fb8e94d63e06edd4b8b4d
#
_cell.length_a   1.000
_cell.length_b   1.000
_cell.length_c   1.000
_cell.angle_alpha   90.00
_cell.angle_beta   90.00
_cell.angle_gamma   90.00
#
_symmetry.space_group_name_H-M   'P 1'
#
loop_
_entity.id
_entity.type
_entity.pdbx_description
1 polymer ?
#
loop_
_entity_poly.entity_id
_entity_poly.type
_entity_poly.pdbx_seq_one_letter_code
_entity_poly.pdbx_strand_id
1 'polypeptide(L)'
;IYAHDWLEQAKQFDIIIWRTESTPEEMYIAESKIYILENVLHKECFPSFHEVWQYEDKNRATFLYEALDIPCIPTIISNSKEDALNILQKQVYPFISKVHIGSASSGVKKIVSKRQAVHRLNQAFSPKGAKTMFPYLRQKNYFFVQSFIQGADYDLRIIIVGNKAFGYYRYPEKGDFRASGSGNYEKKELPEEAVRLAVSIQHKLASRLLGVDFLYSPVLKRFCVIETSLFNQIDTPEQLVVKGIPGYYDISGNEILFKEGKFWIQELIVQEVVTNWCQKHNQQETNL
;
A
#
# COMPACT_ATOMS: atom_id res chain seq x y z
N ILE A 1 10.01 -1.74 -22.13
CA ILE A 1 8.70 -2.36 -21.82
C ILE A 1 7.54 -1.72 -22.61
N TYR A 2 7.67 -0.47 -23.09
CA TYR A 2 6.63 0.23 -23.87
C TYR A 2 6.72 0.04 -25.39
N ALA A 3 7.86 -0.45 -25.90
CA ALA A 3 8.05 -0.68 -27.33
C ALA A 3 7.14 -1.83 -27.83
N HIS A 4 6.84 -1.85 -29.13
CA HIS A 4 6.00 -2.88 -29.74
C HIS A 4 6.63 -4.28 -29.68
N ASP A 5 7.97 -4.35 -29.66
CA ASP A 5 8.78 -5.56 -29.58
C ASP A 5 9.23 -5.90 -28.14
N TRP A 6 8.56 -5.32 -27.13
CA TRP A 6 8.90 -5.48 -25.72
C TRP A 6 9.06 -6.93 -25.29
N LEU A 7 8.26 -7.83 -25.88
CA LEU A 7 8.28 -9.24 -25.53
C LEU A 7 9.58 -9.91 -25.98
N GLU A 8 10.04 -9.61 -27.21
CA GLU A 8 11.30 -10.15 -27.73
C GLU A 8 12.50 -9.59 -26.96
N GLN A 9 12.46 -8.34 -26.58
CA GLN A 9 13.48 -7.74 -25.72
C GLN A 9 13.48 -8.40 -24.33
N ALA A 10 12.33 -8.59 -23.70
CA ALA A 10 12.22 -9.16 -22.36
C ALA A 10 12.70 -10.61 -22.29
N LYS A 11 12.57 -11.40 -23.35
CA LYS A 11 13.09 -12.78 -23.40
C LYS A 11 14.60 -12.87 -23.14
N GLN A 12 15.35 -11.80 -23.41
CA GLN A 12 16.81 -11.75 -23.28
C GLN A 12 17.28 -11.56 -21.83
N PHE A 13 16.37 -11.27 -20.90
CA PHE A 13 16.67 -11.00 -19.51
C PHE A 13 16.04 -12.05 -18.59
N ASP A 14 16.70 -12.35 -17.48
CA ASP A 14 16.18 -13.26 -16.45
C ASP A 14 15.38 -12.52 -15.39
N ILE A 15 15.74 -11.27 -15.12
CA ILE A 15 15.15 -10.43 -14.11
C ILE A 15 14.57 -9.18 -14.76
N ILE A 16 13.33 -8.86 -14.44
CA ILE A 16 12.65 -7.64 -14.89
C ILE A 16 12.28 -6.80 -13.66
N ILE A 17 12.87 -5.62 -13.54
CA ILE A 17 12.52 -4.66 -12.49
C ILE A 17 11.80 -3.47 -13.16
N TRP A 18 10.55 -3.25 -12.76
CA TRP A 18 9.72 -2.21 -13.36
C TRP A 18 8.98 -1.39 -12.29
N ARG A 19 9.39 -0.14 -12.11
CA ARG A 19 8.61 0.81 -11.31
C ARG A 19 7.48 1.37 -12.16
N THR A 20 6.25 0.96 -11.87
CA THR A 20 5.05 1.45 -12.53
C THR A 20 4.59 2.79 -11.95
N GLU A 21 3.94 3.60 -12.76
CA GLU A 21 3.19 4.77 -12.29
C GLU A 21 1.87 4.34 -11.64
N SER A 22 1.36 5.16 -10.71
CA SER A 22 0.09 4.89 -10.02
C SER A 22 -1.14 5.41 -10.79
N THR A 23 -1.11 5.33 -12.12
CA THR A 23 -2.25 5.67 -12.98
C THR A 23 -2.99 4.42 -13.41
N PRO A 24 -4.32 4.49 -13.66
CA PRO A 24 -5.10 3.32 -14.09
C PRO A 24 -4.56 2.65 -15.36
N GLU A 25 -4.04 3.42 -16.31
CA GLU A 25 -3.47 2.93 -17.56
C GLU A 25 -2.18 2.15 -17.32
N GLU A 26 -1.26 2.72 -16.52
CA GLU A 26 0.00 2.06 -16.18
C GLU A 26 -0.24 0.78 -15.40
N MET A 27 -1.18 0.80 -14.45
CA MET A 27 -1.55 -0.38 -13.69
C MET A 27 -2.08 -1.49 -14.59
N TYR A 28 -2.94 -1.15 -15.56
CA TYR A 28 -3.46 -2.12 -16.54
C TYR A 28 -2.35 -2.71 -17.43
N ILE A 29 -1.43 -1.86 -17.92
CA ILE A 29 -0.28 -2.29 -18.73
C ILE A 29 0.64 -3.20 -17.88
N ALA A 30 0.93 -2.79 -16.65
CA ALA A 30 1.80 -3.54 -15.76
C ALA A 30 1.21 -4.91 -15.40
N GLU A 31 -0.04 -4.98 -14.95
CA GLU A 31 -0.72 -6.24 -14.67
C GLU A 31 -0.68 -7.18 -15.88
N SER A 32 -0.99 -6.66 -17.08
CA SER A 32 -1.03 -7.46 -18.31
C SER A 32 0.34 -8.02 -18.69
N LYS A 33 1.39 -7.19 -18.64
CA LYS A 33 2.73 -7.59 -19.07
C LYS A 33 3.47 -8.42 -18.03
N ILE A 34 3.37 -8.07 -16.76
CA ILE A 34 3.99 -8.85 -15.68
C ILE A 34 3.37 -10.24 -15.61
N TYR A 35 2.06 -10.39 -15.83
CA TYR A 35 1.44 -11.70 -15.94
C TYR A 35 2.11 -12.59 -16.98
N ILE A 36 2.37 -12.07 -18.18
CA ILE A 36 3.04 -12.80 -19.27
C ILE A 36 4.49 -13.12 -18.90
N LEU A 37 5.22 -12.13 -18.38
CA LEU A 37 6.62 -12.30 -18.00
C LEU A 37 6.79 -13.38 -16.93
N GLU A 38 5.96 -13.34 -15.89
CA GLU A 38 6.10 -14.21 -14.72
C GLU A 38 5.46 -15.59 -14.96
N ASN A 39 4.21 -15.63 -15.47
CA ASN A 39 3.45 -16.89 -15.52
C ASN A 39 3.62 -17.65 -16.85
N VAL A 40 4.07 -17.00 -17.92
CA VAL A 40 4.26 -17.64 -19.23
C VAL A 40 5.75 -17.78 -19.58
N LEU A 41 6.54 -16.75 -19.33
CA LEU A 41 7.98 -16.77 -19.62
C LEU A 41 8.86 -17.15 -18.42
N HIS A 42 8.25 -17.31 -17.23
CA HIS A 42 8.91 -17.69 -15.97
C HIS A 42 10.11 -16.79 -15.60
N LYS A 43 9.97 -15.49 -15.89
CA LYS A 43 10.96 -14.48 -15.53
C LYS A 43 10.78 -14.05 -14.08
N GLU A 44 11.89 -13.72 -13.41
CA GLU A 44 11.81 -13.06 -12.09
C GLU A 44 11.39 -11.62 -12.29
N CYS A 45 10.23 -11.23 -11.72
CA CYS A 45 9.70 -9.88 -11.84
C CYS A 45 9.68 -9.16 -10.49
N PHE A 46 10.03 -7.89 -10.47
CA PHE A 46 9.71 -6.97 -9.38
C PHE A 46 9.06 -5.70 -9.96
N PRO A 47 7.84 -5.38 -9.55
CA PRO A 47 6.96 -6.20 -8.71
C PRO A 47 6.55 -7.51 -9.40
N SER A 48 6.17 -8.51 -8.60
CA SER A 48 5.49 -9.70 -9.09
C SER A 48 4.05 -9.36 -9.51
N PHE A 49 3.40 -10.26 -10.23
CA PHE A 49 1.99 -10.09 -10.59
C PHE A 49 1.11 -9.90 -9.34
N HIS A 50 1.35 -10.68 -8.29
CA HIS A 50 0.62 -10.57 -7.04
C HIS A 50 0.81 -9.20 -6.38
N GLU A 51 2.04 -8.66 -6.38
CA GLU A 51 2.34 -7.35 -5.82
C GLU A 51 1.65 -6.24 -6.61
N VAL A 52 1.75 -6.23 -7.95
CA VAL A 52 1.15 -5.16 -8.77
C VAL A 52 -0.37 -5.22 -8.78
N TRP A 53 -0.97 -6.41 -8.67
CA TRP A 53 -2.41 -6.58 -8.66
C TRP A 53 -3.10 -5.85 -7.48
N GLN A 54 -2.46 -5.79 -6.32
CA GLN A 54 -3.01 -5.11 -5.14
C GLN A 54 -2.60 -3.63 -5.06
N TYR A 55 -1.58 -3.21 -5.83
CA TYR A 55 -1.02 -1.87 -5.76
C TYR A 55 -2.04 -0.80 -6.18
N GLU A 56 -2.16 0.25 -5.35
CA GLU A 56 -3.05 1.41 -5.56
C GLU A 56 -4.55 1.09 -5.72
N ASP A 57 -5.00 -0.16 -5.56
CA ASP A 57 -6.40 -0.52 -5.54
C ASP A 57 -6.90 -0.81 -4.11
N LYS A 58 -7.58 0.16 -3.53
CA LYS A 58 -8.08 0.09 -2.14
C LYS A 58 -9.13 -0.98 -1.90
N ASN A 59 -9.88 -1.36 -2.95
CA ASN A 59 -10.86 -2.45 -2.83
C ASN A 59 -10.14 -3.79 -2.77
N ARG A 60 -9.20 -4.04 -3.71
CA ARG A 60 -8.39 -5.26 -3.74
C ARG A 60 -7.59 -5.43 -2.44
N ALA A 61 -6.93 -4.35 -2.00
CA ALA A 61 -6.19 -4.33 -0.74
C ALA A 61 -7.10 -4.66 0.46
N THR A 62 -8.30 -4.06 0.54
CA THR A 62 -9.25 -4.33 1.62
C THR A 62 -9.70 -5.79 1.64
N PHE A 63 -9.99 -6.39 0.47
CA PHE A 63 -10.34 -7.82 0.37
C PHE A 63 -9.20 -8.72 0.82
N LEU A 64 -7.96 -8.39 0.48
CA LEU A 64 -6.77 -9.11 0.98
C LEU A 64 -6.61 -8.99 2.49
N TYR A 65 -6.82 -7.79 3.06
CA TYR A 65 -6.72 -7.59 4.51
C TYR A 65 -7.74 -8.43 5.25
N GLU A 66 -8.96 -8.50 4.75
CA GLU A 66 -10.02 -9.33 5.32
C GLU A 66 -9.69 -10.83 5.20
N ALA A 67 -9.32 -11.28 4.01
CA ALA A 67 -9.03 -12.68 3.73
C ALA A 67 -7.80 -13.22 4.49
N LEU A 68 -6.83 -12.35 4.80
CA LEU A 68 -5.58 -12.69 5.48
C LEU A 68 -5.57 -12.30 6.97
N ASP A 69 -6.69 -11.89 7.54
CA ASP A 69 -6.79 -11.41 8.93
C ASP A 69 -5.73 -10.34 9.25
N ILE A 70 -5.56 -9.36 8.35
CA ILE A 70 -4.69 -8.21 8.58
C ILE A 70 -5.46 -7.16 9.37
N PRO A 71 -4.95 -6.67 10.51
CA PRO A 71 -5.64 -5.73 11.37
C PRO A 71 -5.75 -4.34 10.71
N CYS A 72 -6.76 -4.15 9.88
CA CYS A 72 -7.08 -2.89 9.24
C CYS A 72 -8.16 -2.10 10.02
N ILE A 73 -8.37 -0.85 9.60
CA ILE A 73 -9.51 -0.06 10.07
C ILE A 73 -10.78 -0.73 9.57
N PRO A 74 -11.81 -0.96 10.43
CA PRO A 74 -13.05 -1.60 10.02
C PRO A 74 -13.63 -0.94 8.76
N THR A 75 -13.74 -1.73 7.71
CA THR A 75 -14.10 -1.27 6.37
C THR A 75 -15.17 -2.20 5.79
N ILE A 76 -16.17 -1.64 5.14
CA ILE A 76 -17.21 -2.37 4.41
C ILE A 76 -17.24 -1.86 2.98
N ILE A 77 -17.22 -2.77 2.03
CA ILE A 77 -17.37 -2.47 0.59
C ILE A 77 -18.59 -3.23 0.09
N SER A 78 -19.57 -2.52 -0.44
CA SER A 78 -20.75 -3.13 -1.03
C SER A 78 -20.86 -2.79 -2.51
N ASN A 79 -21.09 -3.81 -3.32
CA ASN A 79 -21.38 -3.70 -4.76
C ASN A 79 -22.90 -3.70 -5.05
N SER A 80 -23.73 -3.80 -4.00
CA SER A 80 -25.19 -3.68 -4.09
C SER A 80 -25.64 -2.32 -3.54
N LYS A 81 -26.45 -1.61 -4.32
CA LYS A 81 -27.01 -0.32 -3.87
C LYS A 81 -27.93 -0.51 -2.67
N GLU A 82 -28.73 -1.57 -2.67
CA GLU A 82 -29.68 -1.87 -1.60
C GLU A 82 -28.93 -2.21 -0.30
N ASP A 83 -27.93 -3.09 -0.39
CA ASP A 83 -27.10 -3.46 0.75
C ASP A 83 -26.36 -2.22 1.31
N ALA A 84 -25.77 -1.39 0.46
CA ALA A 84 -25.13 -0.14 0.88
C ALA A 84 -26.11 0.83 1.59
N LEU A 85 -27.37 0.90 1.15
CA LEU A 85 -28.41 1.67 1.85
C LEU A 85 -28.70 1.09 3.23
N ASN A 86 -28.78 -0.24 3.37
CA ASN A 86 -28.98 -0.91 4.65
C ASN A 86 -27.80 -0.69 5.62
N ILE A 87 -26.58 -0.73 5.12
CA ILE A 87 -25.37 -0.37 5.88
C ILE A 87 -25.49 1.07 6.41
N LEU A 88 -25.88 2.03 5.56
CA LEU A 88 -25.98 3.44 5.95
C LEU A 88 -27.09 3.74 6.97
N GLN A 89 -28.07 2.85 7.15
CA GLN A 89 -29.08 2.99 8.20
C GLN A 89 -28.49 2.81 9.61
N LYS A 90 -27.47 1.94 9.73
CA LYS A 90 -26.83 1.57 10.99
C LYS A 90 -25.48 2.26 11.19
N GLN A 91 -25.02 3.03 10.18
CA GLN A 91 -23.68 3.63 10.17
C GLN A 91 -23.53 4.74 11.21
N VAL A 92 -22.40 4.68 11.94
CA VAL A 92 -21.98 5.76 12.84
C VAL A 92 -21.25 6.85 12.03
N TYR A 93 -21.55 8.10 12.34
CA TYR A 93 -20.94 9.25 11.69
C TYR A 93 -19.96 9.96 12.65
N PRO A 94 -18.84 10.53 12.15
CA PRO A 94 -18.43 10.50 10.76
C PRO A 94 -17.78 9.15 10.36
N PHE A 95 -17.74 8.87 9.06
CA PHE A 95 -16.96 7.78 8.46
C PHE A 95 -16.19 8.28 7.24
N ILE A 96 -15.25 7.46 6.74
CA ILE A 96 -14.48 7.75 5.55
C ILE A 96 -15.04 6.97 4.36
N SER A 97 -15.26 7.66 3.24
CA SER A 97 -15.55 7.06 1.94
C SER A 97 -14.37 7.29 1.01
N LYS A 98 -13.96 6.25 0.29
CA LYS A 98 -12.82 6.29 -0.64
C LYS A 98 -13.23 5.87 -2.04
N VAL A 99 -12.51 6.36 -3.04
CA VAL A 99 -12.47 5.75 -4.38
C VAL A 99 -11.39 4.67 -4.41
N HIS A 100 -11.53 3.66 -5.27
CA HIS A 100 -10.61 2.52 -5.28
C HIS A 100 -9.19 2.89 -5.72
N ILE A 101 -9.03 3.77 -6.72
CA ILE A 101 -7.73 4.22 -7.22
C ILE A 101 -7.52 5.70 -6.90
N GLY A 102 -6.34 6.05 -6.41
CA GLY A 102 -5.92 7.42 -6.13
C GLY A 102 -4.91 7.50 -5.00
N SER A 103 -3.90 8.33 -5.18
CA SER A 103 -2.81 8.61 -4.23
C SER A 103 -3.01 9.94 -3.49
N ALA A 104 -2.14 10.25 -2.54
CA ALA A 104 -2.09 11.51 -1.80
C ALA A 104 -3.46 11.94 -1.22
N SER A 105 -4.22 11.00 -0.66
CA SER A 105 -5.57 11.22 -0.12
C SER A 105 -6.60 11.75 -1.13
N SER A 106 -6.31 11.74 -2.43
CA SER A 106 -7.27 12.10 -3.46
C SER A 106 -8.46 11.13 -3.44
N GLY A 107 -9.67 11.64 -3.49
CA GLY A 107 -10.87 10.80 -3.41
C GLY A 107 -11.22 10.27 -2.02
N VAL A 108 -10.46 10.60 -0.97
CA VAL A 108 -10.81 10.35 0.43
C VAL A 108 -11.74 11.44 0.93
N LYS A 109 -12.90 11.07 1.46
CA LYS A 109 -13.91 12.02 1.95
C LYS A 109 -14.44 11.60 3.32
N LYS A 110 -14.39 12.52 4.27
CA LYS A 110 -15.07 12.42 5.56
C LYS A 110 -16.56 12.72 5.37
N ILE A 111 -17.38 11.74 5.65
CA ILE A 111 -18.83 11.82 5.54
C ILE A 111 -19.41 12.07 6.94
N VAL A 112 -20.05 13.20 7.13
CA VAL A 112 -20.50 13.64 8.47
C VAL A 112 -22.01 13.48 8.69
N SER A 113 -22.77 13.08 7.67
CA SER A 113 -24.22 12.93 7.80
C SER A 113 -24.78 11.89 6.82
N LYS A 114 -25.93 11.32 7.19
CA LYS A 114 -26.70 10.39 6.34
C LYS A 114 -27.05 11.00 4.98
N ARG A 115 -27.41 12.30 4.95
CA ARG A 115 -27.71 13.01 3.68
C ARG A 115 -26.53 13.01 2.72
N GLN A 116 -25.32 13.32 3.23
CA GLN A 116 -24.10 13.25 2.41
C GLN A 116 -23.81 11.82 1.95
N ALA A 117 -23.94 10.83 2.83
CA ALA A 117 -23.72 9.43 2.52
C ALA A 117 -24.63 8.95 1.39
N VAL A 118 -25.95 9.18 1.49
CA VAL A 118 -26.93 8.80 0.47
C VAL A 118 -26.68 9.53 -0.86
N HIS A 119 -26.31 10.80 -0.81
CA HIS A 119 -25.96 11.55 -2.02
C HIS A 119 -24.76 10.92 -2.74
N ARG A 120 -23.68 10.62 -2.00
CA ARG A 120 -22.47 9.94 -2.54
C ARG A 120 -22.80 8.57 -3.11
N LEU A 121 -23.56 7.76 -2.37
CA LEU A 121 -24.00 6.46 -2.80
C LEU A 121 -24.78 6.53 -4.11
N ASN A 122 -25.75 7.45 -4.22
CA ASN A 122 -26.52 7.63 -5.45
C ASN A 122 -25.66 8.06 -6.62
N GLN A 123 -24.61 8.87 -6.40
CA GLN A 123 -23.63 9.19 -7.45
C GLN A 123 -22.87 7.94 -7.89
N ALA A 124 -22.35 7.12 -6.96
CA ALA A 124 -21.58 5.92 -7.27
C ALA A 124 -22.40 4.87 -8.04
N PHE A 125 -23.69 4.76 -7.75
CA PHE A 125 -24.60 3.83 -8.45
C PHE A 125 -25.40 4.48 -9.60
N SER A 126 -25.06 5.70 -9.99
CA SER A 126 -25.65 6.34 -11.19
C SER A 126 -24.96 5.87 -12.47
N PRO A 127 -25.61 5.97 -13.65
CA PRO A 127 -24.98 5.66 -14.93
C PRO A 127 -23.67 6.44 -15.18
N LYS A 128 -23.57 7.68 -14.68
CA LYS A 128 -22.37 8.52 -14.80
C LYS A 128 -21.26 8.15 -13.81
N GLY A 129 -21.61 7.56 -12.66
CA GLY A 129 -20.68 7.29 -11.57
C GLY A 129 -20.23 8.56 -10.83
N ALA A 130 -19.55 8.40 -9.69
CA ALA A 130 -18.94 9.50 -8.97
C ALA A 130 -17.58 9.89 -9.57
N LYS A 131 -17.22 11.16 -9.54
CA LYS A 131 -15.93 11.68 -10.02
C LYS A 131 -14.78 11.15 -9.17
N THR A 132 -13.67 10.81 -9.84
CA THR A 132 -12.37 10.53 -9.22
C THR A 132 -11.39 11.67 -9.56
N MET A 133 -10.13 11.54 -9.14
CA MET A 133 -9.08 12.47 -9.55
C MET A 133 -8.76 12.36 -11.05
N PHE A 134 -9.01 11.20 -11.65
CA PHE A 134 -8.78 10.97 -13.08
C PHE A 134 -10.03 11.36 -13.86
N PRO A 135 -9.96 12.32 -14.82
CA PRO A 135 -11.14 12.81 -15.56
C PRO A 135 -11.92 11.74 -16.30
N TYR A 136 -11.23 10.70 -16.74
CA TYR A 136 -11.76 9.58 -17.53
C TYR A 136 -12.24 8.41 -16.67
N LEU A 137 -11.84 8.33 -15.38
CA LEU A 137 -12.24 7.27 -14.46
C LEU A 137 -13.40 7.71 -13.58
N ARG A 138 -14.34 6.80 -13.34
CA ARG A 138 -15.49 7.02 -12.45
C ARG A 138 -15.58 5.91 -11.41
N GLN A 139 -15.93 6.26 -10.18
CA GLN A 139 -16.37 5.29 -9.19
C GLN A 139 -17.78 4.81 -9.59
N LYS A 140 -17.92 3.51 -9.88
CA LYS A 140 -19.20 2.91 -10.26
C LYS A 140 -19.44 1.58 -9.54
N ASN A 141 -20.70 1.35 -9.16
CA ASN A 141 -21.19 0.06 -8.69
C ASN A 141 -20.47 -0.49 -7.46
N TYR A 142 -19.96 0.38 -6.62
CA TYR A 142 -19.51 0.04 -5.27
C TYR A 142 -19.60 1.24 -4.34
N PHE A 143 -19.73 0.98 -3.04
CA PHE A 143 -19.69 1.99 -2.01
C PHE A 143 -18.75 1.57 -0.89
N PHE A 144 -17.79 2.43 -0.56
CA PHE A 144 -16.75 2.18 0.42
C PHE A 144 -17.06 2.95 1.71
N VAL A 145 -17.14 2.24 2.83
CA VAL A 145 -17.40 2.77 4.17
C VAL A 145 -16.31 2.29 5.11
N GLN A 146 -15.49 3.20 5.60
CA GLN A 146 -14.43 2.90 6.58
C GLN A 146 -14.66 3.72 7.84
N SER A 147 -14.49 3.10 9.00
CA SER A 147 -14.62 3.78 10.28
C SER A 147 -13.66 4.97 10.38
N PHE A 148 -14.13 6.10 10.93
CA PHE A 148 -13.27 7.23 11.21
C PHE A 148 -12.60 7.02 12.57
N ILE A 149 -11.26 7.01 12.61
CA ILE A 149 -10.50 6.91 13.86
C ILE A 149 -10.37 8.31 14.45
N GLN A 150 -11.11 8.57 15.51
CA GLN A 150 -11.04 9.85 16.22
C GLN A 150 -9.83 9.84 17.16
N GLY A 151 -9.10 10.97 17.22
CA GLY A 151 -7.94 11.14 18.09
C GLY A 151 -6.67 10.47 17.55
N ALA A 152 -6.61 10.19 16.26
CA ALA A 152 -5.36 9.84 15.61
C ALA A 152 -4.61 11.13 15.23
N ASP A 153 -3.50 11.39 15.94
CA ASP A 153 -2.74 12.64 15.77
C ASP A 153 -1.71 12.56 14.65
N TYR A 154 -1.41 11.37 14.16
CA TYR A 154 -0.46 11.10 13.08
C TYR A 154 -0.84 9.82 12.32
N ASP A 155 -0.33 9.66 11.13
CA ASP A 155 -0.13 8.34 10.54
C ASP A 155 1.35 7.93 10.61
N LEU A 156 1.59 6.64 10.70
CA LEU A 156 2.92 6.05 10.78
C LEU A 156 3.17 5.22 9.54
N ARG A 157 4.16 5.62 8.73
CA ARG A 157 4.63 4.82 7.61
C ARG A 157 5.80 3.95 8.03
N ILE A 158 5.67 2.65 7.83
CA ILE A 158 6.78 1.69 7.97
C ILE A 158 7.06 1.08 6.61
N ILE A 159 8.34 1.02 6.23
CA ILE A 159 8.79 0.48 4.94
C ILE A 159 9.68 -0.72 5.23
N ILE A 160 9.33 -1.86 4.69
CA ILE A 160 10.10 -3.11 4.82
C ILE A 160 10.72 -3.46 3.47
N VAL A 161 12.02 -3.75 3.47
CA VAL A 161 12.76 -4.31 2.32
C VAL A 161 13.58 -5.47 2.81
N GLY A 162 13.24 -6.70 2.39
CA GLY A 162 13.87 -7.90 2.91
C GLY A 162 13.83 -7.93 4.44
N ASN A 163 14.99 -7.94 5.07
CA ASN A 163 15.15 -7.94 6.53
C ASN A 163 15.42 -6.55 7.15
N LYS A 164 15.08 -5.48 6.45
CA LYS A 164 15.32 -4.10 6.91
C LYS A 164 14.01 -3.33 7.02
N ALA A 165 13.84 -2.62 8.15
CA ALA A 165 12.70 -1.76 8.39
C ALA A 165 13.13 -0.30 8.56
N PHE A 166 12.39 0.58 7.89
CA PHE A 166 12.51 2.03 7.94
C PHE A 166 11.15 2.63 8.28
N GLY A 167 11.10 3.93 8.53
CA GLY A 167 9.80 4.59 8.66
C GLY A 167 9.88 5.96 9.28
N TYR A 168 8.74 6.62 9.22
CA TYR A 168 8.57 7.98 9.72
C TYR A 168 7.10 8.27 10.02
N TYR A 169 6.89 9.32 10.81
CA TYR A 169 5.58 9.84 11.16
C TYR A 169 5.18 10.94 10.17
N ARG A 170 3.89 11.01 9.87
CA ARG A 170 3.29 12.10 9.10
C ARG A 170 2.19 12.74 9.94
N TYR A 171 2.18 14.04 9.99
CA TYR A 171 1.20 14.80 10.77
C TYR A 171 0.26 15.57 9.85
N PRO A 172 -1.05 15.59 10.13
CA PRO A 172 -1.98 16.37 9.35
C PRO A 172 -1.73 17.88 9.54
N GLU A 173 -2.15 18.67 8.56
CA GLU A 173 -2.21 20.12 8.72
C GLU A 173 -3.30 20.50 9.71
N LYS A 174 -3.16 21.69 10.31
CA LYS A 174 -4.15 22.20 11.25
C LYS A 174 -5.53 22.30 10.59
N GLY A 175 -6.49 21.56 11.14
CA GLY A 175 -7.87 21.51 10.63
C GLY A 175 -8.14 20.45 9.56
N ASP A 176 -7.12 19.71 9.11
CA ASP A 176 -7.29 18.51 8.27
C ASP A 176 -7.12 17.24 9.14
N PHE A 177 -7.72 16.15 8.70
CA PHE A 177 -7.56 14.82 9.30
C PHE A 177 -6.60 13.93 8.50
N ARG A 178 -6.16 14.40 7.32
CA ARG A 178 -5.31 13.66 6.39
C ARG A 178 -3.86 14.02 6.62
N ALA A 179 -3.06 13.06 6.97
CA ALA A 179 -1.61 13.24 7.14
C ALA A 179 -0.84 13.00 5.83
N SER A 180 -1.32 12.11 4.99
CA SER A 180 -0.72 11.83 3.68
C SER A 180 -0.82 13.06 2.76
N GLY A 181 0.34 13.52 2.26
CA GLY A 181 0.43 14.71 1.40
C GLY A 181 0.55 16.05 2.14
N SER A 182 0.59 16.06 3.49
CA SER A 182 0.73 17.29 4.27
C SER A 182 2.11 17.95 4.16
N GLY A 183 3.16 17.16 3.86
CA GLY A 183 4.55 17.65 3.90
C GLY A 183 5.16 17.67 5.31
N ASN A 184 4.39 17.39 6.36
CA ASN A 184 4.84 17.41 7.75
C ASN A 184 5.34 16.03 8.17
N TYR A 185 6.65 15.79 8.05
CA TYR A 185 7.27 14.52 8.38
C TYR A 185 8.17 14.63 9.61
N GLU A 186 8.18 13.60 10.44
CA GLU A 186 9.13 13.45 11.54
C GLU A 186 9.76 12.06 11.49
N LYS A 187 11.09 12.02 11.42
CA LYS A 187 11.88 10.78 11.46
C LYS A 187 12.41 10.59 12.86
N LYS A 188 11.90 9.60 13.53
CA LYS A 188 12.30 9.21 14.90
C LYS A 188 12.08 7.73 15.13
N GLU A 189 12.44 7.26 16.32
CA GLU A 189 12.25 5.88 16.75
C GLU A 189 10.81 5.40 16.51
N LEU A 190 10.68 4.18 15.97
CA LEU A 190 9.38 3.57 15.65
C LEU A 190 8.94 2.64 16.78
N PRO A 191 7.62 2.52 17.04
CA PRO A 191 7.11 1.55 18.00
C PRO A 191 7.41 0.12 17.53
N GLU A 192 8.03 -0.68 18.38
CA GLU A 192 8.37 -2.08 18.08
C GLU A 192 7.13 -2.88 17.64
N GLU A 193 5.99 -2.69 18.30
CA GLU A 193 4.71 -3.31 17.95
C GLU A 193 4.34 -3.05 16.50
N ALA A 194 4.48 -1.79 16.03
CA ALA A 194 4.15 -1.42 14.66
C ALA A 194 5.13 -2.02 13.64
N VAL A 195 6.43 -2.08 13.98
CA VAL A 195 7.45 -2.72 13.13
C VAL A 195 7.16 -4.22 12.99
N ARG A 196 6.92 -4.93 14.09
CA ARG A 196 6.57 -6.36 14.06
C ARG A 196 5.29 -6.64 13.29
N LEU A 197 4.30 -5.77 13.44
CA LEU A 197 3.06 -5.86 12.68
C LEU A 197 3.31 -5.66 11.18
N ALA A 198 4.13 -4.68 10.78
CA ALA A 198 4.48 -4.47 9.37
C ALA A 198 5.21 -5.67 8.75
N VAL A 199 6.12 -6.31 9.51
CA VAL A 199 6.79 -7.56 9.09
C VAL A 199 5.78 -8.70 8.90
N SER A 200 4.87 -8.88 9.84
CA SER A 200 3.81 -9.89 9.71
C SER A 200 2.94 -9.66 8.48
N ILE A 201 2.60 -8.40 8.19
CA ILE A 201 1.82 -8.02 7.00
C ILE A 201 2.60 -8.28 5.72
N GLN A 202 3.88 -7.93 5.68
CA GLN A 202 4.75 -8.20 4.54
C GLN A 202 4.78 -9.71 4.20
N HIS A 203 4.92 -10.56 5.22
CA HIS A 203 4.90 -12.02 5.03
C HIS A 203 3.53 -12.50 4.53
N LYS A 204 2.43 -12.01 5.10
CA LYS A 204 1.07 -12.36 4.67
C LYS A 204 0.78 -11.94 3.22
N LEU A 205 1.28 -10.78 2.82
CA LEU A 205 1.14 -10.27 1.46
C LEU A 205 2.22 -10.79 0.49
N ALA A 206 3.16 -11.60 0.96
CA ALA A 206 4.28 -12.14 0.19
C ALA A 206 5.00 -11.07 -0.65
N SER A 207 5.24 -9.89 -0.06
CA SER A 207 5.81 -8.74 -0.75
C SER A 207 7.28 -8.54 -0.38
N ARG A 208 8.12 -8.22 -1.37
CA ARG A 208 9.56 -7.98 -1.17
C ARG A 208 9.87 -6.55 -0.71
N LEU A 209 9.04 -5.62 -1.13
CA LEU A 209 9.05 -4.23 -0.67
C LEU A 209 7.63 -3.86 -0.27
N LEU A 210 7.43 -3.41 0.96
CA LEU A 210 6.13 -3.01 1.44
C LEU A 210 6.22 -1.75 2.29
N GLY A 211 5.53 -0.68 1.90
CA GLY A 211 5.17 0.42 2.77
C GLY A 211 3.83 0.14 3.42
N VAL A 212 3.74 0.26 4.72
CA VAL A 212 2.49 0.12 5.48
C VAL A 212 2.18 1.42 6.20
N ASP A 213 1.01 1.96 5.94
CA ASP A 213 0.50 3.14 6.62
C ASP A 213 -0.43 2.72 7.75
N PHE A 214 -0.11 3.14 8.96
CA PHE A 214 -0.86 2.82 10.16
C PHE A 214 -1.50 4.06 10.80
N LEU A 215 -2.69 3.87 11.37
CA LEU A 215 -3.21 4.72 12.43
C LEU A 215 -3.23 3.94 13.74
N TYR A 216 -2.83 4.60 14.82
CA TYR A 216 -3.10 4.06 16.15
C TYR A 216 -4.55 4.36 16.53
N SER A 217 -5.32 3.34 16.85
CA SER A 217 -6.69 3.48 17.32
C SER A 217 -6.73 3.52 18.88
N PRO A 218 -7.03 4.66 19.51
CA PRO A 218 -7.15 4.73 20.96
C PRO A 218 -8.26 3.82 21.50
N VAL A 219 -9.32 3.62 20.72
CA VAL A 219 -10.47 2.78 21.10
C VAL A 219 -10.10 1.29 21.04
N LEU A 220 -9.43 0.85 19.97
CA LEU A 220 -9.00 -0.55 19.79
C LEU A 220 -7.66 -0.84 20.47
N LYS A 221 -6.98 0.20 20.96
CA LYS A 221 -5.64 0.15 21.59
C LYS A 221 -4.61 -0.62 20.77
N ARG A 222 -4.61 -0.41 19.44
CA ARG A 222 -3.70 -1.07 18.50
C ARG A 222 -3.48 -0.24 17.25
N PHE A 223 -2.41 -0.56 16.54
CA PHE A 223 -2.19 -0.08 15.18
C PHE A 223 -3.16 -0.76 14.20
N CYS A 224 -3.72 0.01 13.30
CA CYS A 224 -4.61 -0.46 12.24
C CYS A 224 -4.09 0.01 10.89
N VAL A 225 -4.03 -0.89 9.91
CA VAL A 225 -3.62 -0.56 8.53
C VAL A 225 -4.64 0.37 7.89
N ILE A 226 -4.14 1.44 7.28
CA ILE A 226 -4.91 2.33 6.39
C ILE A 226 -4.74 1.89 4.94
N GLU A 227 -3.48 1.60 4.57
CA GLU A 227 -3.06 1.35 3.20
C GLU A 227 -1.71 0.63 3.18
N THR A 228 -1.48 -0.18 2.14
CA THR A 228 -0.16 -0.72 1.81
C THR A 228 0.26 -0.23 0.43
N SER A 229 1.56 -0.05 0.22
CA SER A 229 2.11 0.44 -1.04
C SER A 229 3.41 -0.28 -1.38
N LEU A 230 3.56 -0.68 -2.63
CA LEU A 230 4.81 -1.26 -3.14
C LEU A 230 5.87 -0.19 -3.40
N PHE A 231 5.44 0.96 -3.90
CA PHE A 231 6.36 2.03 -4.25
C PHE A 231 6.13 3.22 -3.33
N ASN A 232 7.21 3.60 -2.66
CA ASN A 232 7.21 4.76 -1.78
C ASN A 232 8.01 5.88 -2.45
N GLN A 233 7.59 7.12 -2.22
CA GLN A 233 8.39 8.26 -2.62
C GLN A 233 9.59 8.35 -1.67
N ILE A 234 10.78 8.11 -2.21
CA ILE A 234 12.05 8.11 -1.48
C ILE A 234 12.96 9.14 -2.14
N ASP A 235 13.19 10.24 -1.47
CA ASP A 235 13.99 11.38 -1.91
C ASP A 235 15.26 11.58 -1.09
N THR A 236 15.50 10.75 -0.09
CA THR A 236 16.67 10.79 0.78
C THR A 236 17.03 9.38 1.27
N PRO A 237 18.33 9.07 1.49
CA PRO A 237 18.76 7.81 2.06
C PRO A 237 18.50 7.69 3.58
N GLU A 238 17.96 8.73 4.19
CA GLU A 238 17.71 8.80 5.64
C GLU A 238 16.22 8.60 5.90
N GLN A 239 15.72 7.35 5.78
CA GLN A 239 14.29 7.04 5.95
C GLN A 239 13.90 6.67 7.38
N LEU A 240 14.88 6.48 8.28
CA LEU A 240 14.72 6.32 9.71
C LEU A 240 15.84 7.09 10.42
N VAL A 241 15.52 7.80 11.51
CA VAL A 241 16.49 8.48 12.36
C VAL A 241 16.18 8.16 13.81
N VAL A 242 17.14 7.55 14.52
CA VAL A 242 17.01 7.20 15.94
C VAL A 242 18.03 8.02 16.73
N LYS A 243 17.57 8.85 17.66
CA LYS A 243 18.44 9.76 18.48
C LYS A 243 19.36 10.63 17.61
N GLY A 244 18.87 11.10 16.46
CA GLY A 244 19.62 11.94 15.53
C GLY A 244 20.55 11.18 14.56
N ILE A 245 20.62 9.85 14.65
CA ILE A 245 21.47 9.00 13.82
C ILE A 245 20.61 8.32 12.75
N PRO A 246 20.90 8.47 11.44
CA PRO A 246 20.18 7.76 10.39
C PRO A 246 20.54 6.27 10.38
N GLY A 247 19.57 5.42 10.00
CA GLY A 247 19.79 3.98 9.96
C GLY A 247 18.57 3.21 9.51
N TYR A 248 18.56 1.92 9.87
CA TYR A 248 17.42 1.02 9.73
C TYR A 248 17.31 0.10 10.94
N TYR A 249 16.18 -0.53 11.12
CA TYR A 249 16.03 -1.67 12.03
C TYR A 249 16.28 -2.97 11.27
N ASP A 250 17.28 -3.73 11.74
CA ASP A 250 17.51 -5.12 11.32
C ASP A 250 16.49 -6.02 12.00
N ILE A 251 15.68 -6.69 11.18
CA ILE A 251 14.58 -7.56 11.59
C ILE A 251 14.83 -9.03 11.21
N SER A 252 16.08 -9.40 10.94
CA SER A 252 16.45 -10.77 10.56
C SER A 252 16.35 -11.77 11.72
N GLY A 253 16.42 -11.29 12.96
CA GLY A 253 16.36 -12.09 14.16
C GLY A 253 15.09 -11.86 14.99
N ASN A 254 15.05 -12.45 16.19
CA ASN A 254 13.96 -12.25 17.12
C ASN A 254 13.94 -10.84 17.74
N GLU A 255 15.09 -10.21 17.82
CA GLU A 255 15.25 -8.84 18.32
C GLU A 255 15.33 -7.85 17.14
N ILE A 256 14.77 -6.68 17.35
CA ILE A 256 14.88 -5.56 16.40
C ILE A 256 16.12 -4.75 16.79
N LEU A 257 17.13 -4.76 15.94
CA LEU A 257 18.41 -4.10 16.20
C LEU A 257 18.59 -2.89 15.30
N PHE A 258 18.89 -1.72 15.88
CA PHE A 258 19.22 -0.54 15.08
C PHE A 258 20.62 -0.67 14.47
N LYS A 259 20.71 -0.40 13.17
CA LYS A 259 21.94 -0.33 12.39
C LYS A 259 22.10 1.05 11.79
N GLU A 260 23.19 1.71 12.13
CA GLU A 260 23.54 3.05 11.63
C GLU A 260 23.90 3.00 10.14
N GLY A 261 23.56 4.06 9.40
CA GLY A 261 23.93 4.24 8.01
C GLY A 261 22.87 5.00 7.20
N LYS A 262 23.21 5.26 5.94
CA LYS A 262 22.33 5.92 4.96
C LYS A 262 22.07 4.94 3.82
N PHE A 263 20.80 4.66 3.54
CA PHE A 263 20.42 3.58 2.63
C PHE A 263 19.33 4.04 1.65
N TRP A 264 19.61 3.95 0.38
CA TRP A 264 18.61 4.14 -0.65
C TRP A 264 17.75 2.87 -0.77
N ILE A 265 16.47 2.99 -0.48
CA ILE A 265 15.52 1.86 -0.55
C ILE A 265 15.45 1.31 -1.98
N GLN A 266 15.62 2.15 -3.00
CA GLN A 266 15.65 1.74 -4.41
C GLN A 266 16.83 0.81 -4.72
N GLU A 267 17.99 1.04 -4.11
CA GLU A 267 19.16 0.16 -4.26
C GLU A 267 18.95 -1.15 -3.51
N LEU A 268 18.41 -1.05 -2.28
CA LEU A 268 18.16 -2.23 -1.45
C LEU A 268 17.18 -3.20 -2.11
N ILE A 269 16.12 -2.72 -2.76
CA ILE A 269 15.19 -3.62 -3.44
C ILE A 269 15.82 -4.29 -4.67
N VAL A 270 16.66 -3.59 -5.43
CA VAL A 270 17.39 -4.21 -6.52
C VAL A 270 18.32 -5.29 -6.01
N GLN A 271 19.07 -5.02 -4.93
CA GLN A 271 19.93 -6.01 -4.28
C GLN A 271 19.13 -7.22 -3.78
N GLU A 272 17.99 -6.99 -3.16
CA GLU A 272 17.11 -8.06 -2.64
C GLU A 272 16.60 -8.96 -3.78
N VAL A 273 16.12 -8.39 -4.88
CA VAL A 273 15.62 -9.14 -6.03
C VAL A 273 16.73 -9.99 -6.67
N VAL A 274 17.90 -9.38 -6.91
CA VAL A 274 19.04 -10.08 -7.52
C VAL A 274 19.58 -11.17 -6.60
N THR A 275 19.73 -10.89 -5.30
CA THR A 275 20.23 -11.88 -4.33
C THR A 275 19.30 -13.09 -4.26
N ASN A 276 18.00 -12.86 -4.18
CA ASN A 276 17.00 -13.94 -4.11
C ASN A 276 17.00 -14.78 -5.40
N TRP A 277 17.14 -14.15 -6.55
CA TRP A 277 17.26 -14.86 -7.81
C TRP A 277 18.52 -15.74 -7.86
N CYS A 278 19.69 -15.20 -7.51
CA CYS A 278 20.94 -15.95 -7.46
C CYS A 278 20.86 -17.13 -6.50
N GLN A 279 20.26 -16.96 -5.32
CA GLN A 279 20.12 -18.05 -4.34
C GLN A 279 19.25 -19.19 -4.86
N LYS A 280 18.14 -18.89 -5.53
CA LYS A 280 17.26 -19.89 -6.15
C LYS A 280 17.98 -20.71 -7.22
N HIS A 281 18.79 -20.07 -8.07
CA HIS A 281 19.48 -20.74 -9.19
C HIS A 281 20.69 -21.54 -8.73
N ASN A 282 21.48 -21.05 -7.76
CA ASN A 282 22.59 -21.82 -7.19
C ASN A 282 22.12 -23.09 -6.46
N GLN A 283 20.94 -23.08 -5.83
CA GLN A 283 20.37 -24.28 -5.21
C GLN A 283 19.88 -25.31 -6.24
N GLN A 284 19.47 -24.90 -7.43
CA GLN A 284 19.08 -25.82 -8.50
C GLN A 284 20.29 -26.50 -9.14
N GLU A 285 21.41 -25.80 -9.30
CA GLU A 285 22.67 -26.39 -9.82
C GLU A 285 23.31 -27.38 -8.83
N THR A 286 23.12 -27.22 -7.53
CA THR A 286 23.69 -28.11 -6.49
C THR A 286 22.87 -29.39 -6.33
N ASN A 287 21.64 -29.43 -6.82
CA ASN A 287 20.74 -30.59 -6.73
C ASN A 287 20.66 -31.42 -8.04
N LEU A 288 21.46 -31.07 -9.05
CA LEU A 288 21.71 -31.83 -10.30
C LEU A 288 23.04 -32.53 -10.25
#